data_32e46b05e6bef8f3065d439dcc124450
#
_entry.id   32e46b05e6bef8f3065d439dcc124450
#
_cell.length_a   1.000
_cell.length_b   1.000
_cell.length_c   1.000
_cell.angle_alpha   90.00
_cell.angle_beta   90.00
_cell.angle_gamma   90.00
#
_symmetry.space_group_name_H-M   'P 1'
#
loop_
_entity.id
_entity.type
_entity.pdbx_description
1 polymer ?
#
loop_
_entity_poly.entity_id
_entity_poly.type
_entity_poly.pdbx_seq_one_letter_code
_entity_poly.pdbx_strand_id
1 'polypeptide(L)'
;MKPFARSLRAWLAASLALATMLSPLAAQELRWQLPKNGGALYKRTLQVEEDVEPKQTWVPGVWHGEPMVAAVLADELAPDRQRMLEPASDPRDLLACIALDLRQPRGGKTRLEVETFARFFPLQVDVVLGELAADGSQSISATIEVDAKAARVASTNPNIAKLRGKLQGRRVFDAGKGVVTSIEGSAEFTVDYPAFTEGTEVRPVRKQQIRVRDTWQLDAVLGPDDAEFRTRVAKAIHDSVAALQKELTTRLDGKFDDGGGDPHHEHRPGELALVLLALKRAGEDTRDPLLQKGYATLRRLVIAGSYELGVAILAMEALYTPPTEWEEMRTGRQKAPTPRTPSAEDLAILREWTKKLLGNIDTTVDAAYLRRWHYGPSTGWDNSCTQYALLGLYAASLCGVEISPTVWTASINHWLKCTKPGASGAPRLTYQHDLAKGNRTRAGGAKVLAVGWAYQDGEATGSMTTAGISALTLCTSALRIQKKGNPKLLADADAAVRGGFLWLEQNFSVRHNPGPRGEWPNWQLYYLYGLERACELNQVALLGDRDWYFEGAVRLLVSQRADGNWGDWVATAFGLLFLKKTALPAMTGR
;
A
#
# COMPACT_ATOMS: atom_id res chain seq x y z
N MET A 1 59.70 -28.36 -51.47
CA MET A 1 58.47 -28.69 -50.76
C MET A 1 58.26 -27.79 -49.48
N LYS A 2 58.11 -26.50 -49.57
CA LYS A 2 57.87 -25.64 -48.39
C LYS A 2 57.00 -24.36 -48.63
N PRO A 3 56.07 -24.33 -49.60
CA PRO A 3 55.07 -23.25 -49.52
C PRO A 3 53.64 -23.70 -49.16
N PHE A 4 53.30 -24.98 -49.18
CA PHE A 4 51.92 -25.44 -48.98
C PHE A 4 51.47 -25.48 -47.49
N ALA A 5 52.40 -25.52 -46.55
CA ALA A 5 52.06 -25.59 -45.12
C ALA A 5 51.71 -24.28 -44.50
N ARG A 6 52.02 -23.12 -45.12
CA ARG A 6 51.65 -21.76 -44.59
C ARG A 6 50.23 -21.36 -44.97
N SER A 7 49.71 -21.77 -46.13
CA SER A 7 48.37 -21.46 -46.58
C SER A 7 47.28 -22.22 -45.77
N LEU A 8 47.57 -23.47 -45.41
CA LEU A 8 46.66 -24.32 -44.66
C LEU A 8 46.49 -23.84 -43.20
N ARG A 9 47.57 -23.33 -42.58
CA ARG A 9 47.49 -22.72 -41.23
C ARG A 9 46.75 -21.37 -41.21
N ALA A 10 46.88 -20.55 -42.25
CA ALA A 10 46.15 -19.33 -42.40
C ALA A 10 44.64 -19.55 -42.64
N TRP A 11 44.29 -20.60 -43.40
CA TRP A 11 42.91 -21.00 -43.64
C TRP A 11 42.25 -21.61 -42.38
N LEU A 12 42.98 -22.45 -41.64
CA LEU A 12 42.50 -22.98 -40.35
C LEU A 12 42.37 -21.90 -39.30
N ALA A 13 43.28 -20.93 -39.26
CA ALA A 13 43.16 -19.78 -38.34
C ALA A 13 41.99 -18.85 -38.69
N ALA A 14 41.76 -18.61 -40.01
CA ALA A 14 40.60 -17.82 -40.46
C ALA A 14 39.27 -18.57 -40.24
N SER A 15 39.23 -19.88 -40.43
CA SER A 15 38.04 -20.69 -40.13
C SER A 15 37.77 -20.83 -38.62
N LEU A 16 38.82 -20.86 -37.77
CA LEU A 16 38.66 -20.81 -36.32
C LEU A 16 38.23 -19.41 -35.85
N ALA A 17 38.75 -18.35 -36.47
CA ALA A 17 38.31 -16.97 -36.16
C ALA A 17 36.87 -16.69 -36.63
N LEU A 18 36.44 -17.28 -37.76
CA LEU A 18 35.06 -17.23 -38.20
C LEU A 18 34.12 -18.11 -37.33
N ALA A 19 34.59 -19.25 -36.86
CA ALA A 19 33.86 -20.12 -35.94
C ALA A 19 33.75 -19.52 -34.52
N THR A 20 34.73 -18.69 -34.11
CA THR A 20 34.62 -17.92 -32.84
C THR A 20 33.77 -16.65 -32.98
N MET A 21 33.55 -16.12 -34.21
CA MET A 21 32.58 -15.06 -34.46
C MET A 21 31.15 -15.58 -34.69
N LEU A 22 31.01 -16.88 -34.95
CA LEU A 22 29.75 -17.61 -34.97
C LEU A 22 29.58 -18.44 -33.68
N SER A 23 30.13 -17.98 -32.56
CA SER A 23 29.60 -18.45 -31.28
C SER A 23 28.09 -18.23 -31.31
N PRO A 24 27.27 -19.30 -31.12
CA PRO A 24 25.85 -19.05 -30.89
C PRO A 24 25.81 -17.99 -29.81
N LEU A 25 25.08 -16.89 -30.04
CA LEU A 25 24.77 -15.95 -28.99
C LEU A 25 24.40 -16.83 -27.79
N ALA A 26 25.34 -16.97 -26.86
CA ALA A 26 25.12 -17.72 -25.64
C ALA A 26 23.83 -17.15 -25.12
N ALA A 27 22.83 -17.99 -24.92
CA ALA A 27 21.47 -17.56 -24.59
C ALA A 27 21.59 -16.45 -23.58
N GLN A 28 21.42 -15.23 -24.06
CA GLN A 28 21.61 -14.03 -23.24
C GLN A 28 20.53 -14.11 -22.21
N GLU A 29 20.90 -14.38 -20.97
CA GLU A 29 19.95 -14.56 -19.90
C GLU A 29 19.27 -13.21 -19.69
N LEU A 30 18.00 -13.10 -20.10
CA LEU A 30 17.25 -11.88 -19.92
C LEU A 30 17.10 -11.62 -18.43
N ARG A 31 17.59 -10.47 -17.97
CA ARG A 31 17.48 -10.06 -16.57
C ARG A 31 17.05 -8.62 -16.49
N TRP A 32 16.11 -8.35 -15.61
CA TRP A 32 15.75 -6.99 -15.25
C TRP A 32 16.95 -6.25 -14.63
N GLN A 33 17.16 -5.02 -15.08
CA GLN A 33 18.20 -4.11 -14.56
C GLN A 33 17.53 -2.81 -14.09
N LEU A 34 16.66 -2.93 -13.11
CA LEU A 34 16.05 -1.76 -12.50
C LEU A 34 17.00 -1.14 -11.46
N PRO A 35 16.92 0.19 -11.21
CA PRO A 35 17.61 0.81 -10.08
C PRO A 35 17.27 0.07 -8.79
N LYS A 36 18.21 0.05 -7.85
CA LYS A 36 17.95 -0.56 -6.54
C LYS A 36 16.78 0.14 -5.88
N ASN A 37 15.81 -0.63 -5.42
CA ASN A 37 14.51 -0.14 -4.93
C ASN A 37 13.76 0.71 -5.96
N GLY A 38 14.04 0.56 -7.24
CA GLY A 38 13.40 1.31 -8.32
C GLY A 38 12.25 0.54 -8.97
N GLY A 39 11.73 1.09 -10.06
CA GLY A 39 10.64 0.49 -10.82
C GLY A 39 10.57 1.00 -12.24
N ALA A 40 9.85 0.28 -13.09
CA ALA A 40 9.49 0.70 -14.46
C ALA A 40 8.01 1.08 -14.50
N LEU A 41 7.71 2.22 -15.08
CA LEU A 41 6.33 2.67 -15.33
C LEU A 41 5.98 2.46 -16.79
N TYR A 42 4.74 2.05 -17.03
CA TYR A 42 4.20 1.78 -18.36
C TYR A 42 2.89 2.53 -18.58
N LYS A 43 2.71 3.02 -19.80
CA LYS A 43 1.39 3.36 -20.32
C LYS A 43 0.75 2.09 -20.81
N ARG A 44 -0.40 1.74 -20.29
CA ARG A 44 -1.18 0.55 -20.63
C ARG A 44 -2.50 0.93 -21.28
N THR A 45 -2.82 0.33 -22.40
CA THR A 45 -4.15 0.39 -22.99
C THR A 45 -4.76 -1.00 -22.97
N LEU A 46 -5.86 -1.15 -22.25
CA LEU A 46 -6.59 -2.41 -22.10
C LEU A 46 -7.96 -2.27 -22.71
N GLN A 47 -8.28 -3.09 -23.72
CA GLN A 47 -9.60 -3.21 -24.30
C GLN A 47 -10.17 -4.55 -23.93
N VAL A 48 -11.38 -4.57 -23.40
CA VAL A 48 -12.07 -5.79 -22.94
C VAL A 48 -13.46 -5.83 -23.52
N GLU A 49 -13.80 -6.92 -24.20
CA GLU A 49 -15.15 -7.24 -24.64
C GLU A 49 -15.64 -8.44 -23.83
N GLU A 50 -16.78 -8.31 -23.20
CA GLU A 50 -17.37 -9.36 -22.38
C GLU A 50 -18.78 -9.69 -22.88
N ASP A 51 -19.07 -10.99 -23.03
CA ASP A 51 -20.39 -11.51 -23.34
C ASP A 51 -20.76 -12.55 -22.29
N VAL A 52 -21.94 -12.39 -21.67
CA VAL A 52 -22.40 -13.24 -20.56
C VAL A 52 -23.73 -13.87 -20.94
N GLU A 53 -23.81 -15.19 -20.81
CA GLU A 53 -25.02 -15.96 -20.98
C GLU A 53 -25.45 -16.64 -19.67
N PRO A 54 -26.70 -16.48 -19.22
CA PRO A 54 -27.77 -15.61 -19.77
C PRO A 54 -27.46 -14.12 -19.54
N LYS A 55 -27.91 -13.26 -20.44
CA LYS A 55 -27.75 -11.80 -20.35
C LYS A 55 -28.33 -11.28 -19.05
N GLN A 56 -27.53 -10.57 -18.29
CA GLN A 56 -27.96 -9.94 -17.03
C GLN A 56 -27.76 -8.41 -17.11
N THR A 57 -28.76 -7.69 -16.59
CA THR A 57 -28.82 -6.21 -16.68
C THR A 57 -27.75 -5.45 -15.89
N TRP A 58 -26.97 -6.12 -15.06
CA TRP A 58 -25.97 -5.50 -14.18
C TRP A 58 -24.52 -5.89 -14.48
N VAL A 59 -24.28 -6.58 -15.59
CA VAL A 59 -22.89 -6.83 -16.03
C VAL A 59 -22.27 -5.49 -16.38
N PRO A 60 -21.14 -5.08 -15.77
CA PRO A 60 -20.43 -3.88 -16.18
C PRO A 60 -20.14 -4.01 -17.68
N GLY A 61 -20.69 -3.09 -18.45
CA GLY A 61 -20.49 -3.06 -19.90
C GLY A 61 -19.00 -2.92 -20.23
N VAL A 62 -18.72 -3.08 -21.51
CA VAL A 62 -17.40 -2.95 -22.12
C VAL A 62 -16.55 -1.86 -21.45
N TRP A 63 -15.49 -2.26 -20.78
CA TRP A 63 -14.48 -1.35 -20.29
C TRP A 63 -13.67 -0.86 -21.51
N HIS A 64 -14.02 0.30 -22.03
CA HIS A 64 -13.12 1.07 -22.88
C HIS A 64 -12.14 1.75 -21.92
N GLY A 65 -11.00 1.08 -21.67
CA GLY A 65 -10.02 1.60 -20.71
C GLY A 65 -9.40 2.88 -21.21
N GLU A 66 -9.54 3.96 -20.45
CA GLU A 66 -8.61 5.07 -20.56
C GLU A 66 -7.19 4.52 -20.37
N PRO A 67 -6.16 5.14 -20.98
CA PRO A 67 -4.78 4.72 -20.78
C PRO A 67 -4.47 4.66 -19.30
N MET A 68 -4.14 3.48 -18.80
CA MET A 68 -3.77 3.27 -17.41
C MET A 68 -2.25 3.36 -17.27
N VAL A 69 -1.76 3.78 -16.12
CA VAL A 69 -0.36 3.63 -15.75
C VAL A 69 -0.20 2.32 -15.00
N ALA A 70 0.81 1.53 -15.37
CA ALA A 70 1.17 0.30 -14.67
C ALA A 70 2.61 0.39 -14.19
N ALA A 71 2.97 -0.32 -13.13
CA ALA A 71 4.33 -0.32 -12.59
C ALA A 71 4.84 -1.73 -12.31
N VAL A 72 6.14 -1.90 -12.50
CA VAL A 72 6.92 -3.08 -12.12
C VAL A 72 8.01 -2.62 -11.16
N LEU A 73 7.99 -3.11 -9.93
CA LEU A 73 8.96 -2.76 -8.91
C LEU A 73 10.13 -3.76 -8.89
N ALA A 74 11.35 -3.28 -8.62
CA ALA A 74 12.56 -4.11 -8.62
C ALA A 74 12.47 -5.31 -7.67
N ASP A 75 11.84 -5.11 -6.51
CA ASP A 75 11.67 -6.15 -5.49
C ASP A 75 10.65 -7.23 -5.87
N GLU A 76 9.73 -6.94 -6.79
CA GLU A 76 8.77 -7.92 -7.31
C GLU A 76 9.44 -8.93 -8.23
N LEU A 77 10.61 -8.59 -8.74
CA LEU A 77 11.39 -9.38 -9.70
C LEU A 77 12.52 -10.20 -9.03
N ALA A 78 12.69 -10.10 -7.72
CA ALA A 78 13.73 -10.82 -7.00
C ALA A 78 13.51 -12.34 -7.06
N PRO A 79 14.56 -13.16 -7.36
CA PRO A 79 14.43 -14.59 -7.62
C PRO A 79 13.85 -15.41 -6.47
N ASP A 80 14.07 -14.99 -5.24
CA ASP A 80 13.59 -15.63 -4.02
C ASP A 80 12.16 -15.18 -3.63
N ARG A 81 11.67 -14.13 -4.29
CA ARG A 81 10.37 -13.54 -4.07
C ARG A 81 9.51 -13.54 -5.32
N GLN A 82 9.68 -14.48 -6.21
CA GLN A 82 8.91 -14.64 -7.46
C GLN A 82 7.39 -14.72 -7.25
N ARG A 83 6.91 -13.96 -6.32
CA ARG A 83 5.55 -13.45 -6.35
C ARG A 83 5.54 -12.49 -7.52
N MET A 84 5.31 -13.06 -8.68
CA MET A 84 5.00 -12.29 -9.88
C MET A 84 4.13 -11.12 -9.48
N LEU A 85 4.30 -10.02 -10.22
CA LEU A 85 3.34 -8.92 -10.31
C LEU A 85 2.03 -9.38 -9.73
N GLU A 86 1.67 -8.84 -8.60
CA GLU A 86 0.59 -9.37 -7.77
C GLU A 86 -0.54 -9.89 -8.63
N PRO A 87 -0.93 -11.09 -8.39
CA PRO A 87 -1.56 -11.93 -9.38
C PRO A 87 -2.61 -11.11 -10.06
N ALA A 88 -2.59 -11.14 -11.35
CA ALA A 88 -3.74 -10.75 -12.09
C ALA A 88 -4.91 -11.41 -11.37
N SER A 89 -5.57 -10.66 -10.50
CA SER A 89 -6.81 -11.11 -9.85
C SER A 89 -7.88 -11.36 -10.92
N ASP A 90 -7.50 -11.11 -12.17
CA ASP A 90 -8.33 -11.05 -13.33
C ASP A 90 -7.63 -11.71 -14.53
N PRO A 91 -8.30 -12.59 -15.29
CA PRO A 91 -7.78 -13.16 -16.53
C PRO A 91 -7.24 -12.11 -17.51
N ARG A 92 -7.77 -10.89 -17.44
CA ARG A 92 -7.38 -9.76 -18.29
C ARG A 92 -5.91 -9.35 -18.15
N ASP A 93 -5.28 -9.61 -17.00
CA ASP A 93 -3.87 -9.24 -16.74
C ASP A 93 -2.87 -10.36 -17.07
N LEU A 94 -3.34 -11.53 -17.46
CA LEU A 94 -2.51 -12.72 -17.61
C LEU A 94 -1.42 -12.58 -18.67
N LEU A 95 -1.71 -11.89 -19.78
CA LEU A 95 -0.71 -11.62 -20.81
C LEU A 95 0.47 -10.82 -20.26
N ALA A 96 0.19 -9.78 -19.51
CA ALA A 96 1.22 -8.94 -18.90
C ALA A 96 2.05 -9.73 -17.88
N CYS A 97 1.42 -10.55 -17.05
CA CYS A 97 2.12 -11.41 -16.10
C CYS A 97 3.12 -12.34 -16.80
N ILE A 98 2.72 -12.96 -17.90
CA ILE A 98 3.59 -13.86 -18.67
C ILE A 98 4.69 -13.06 -19.40
N ALA A 99 4.33 -11.93 -20.00
CA ALA A 99 5.27 -11.13 -20.79
C ALA A 99 6.37 -10.48 -19.94
N LEU A 100 6.08 -10.16 -18.69
CA LEU A 100 7.02 -9.56 -17.73
C LEU A 100 7.88 -10.62 -17.03
N ASP A 101 7.52 -11.90 -17.10
CA ASP A 101 8.36 -12.98 -16.60
C ASP A 101 9.51 -13.24 -17.60
N LEU A 102 10.73 -12.89 -17.21
CA LEU A 102 11.92 -13.05 -18.06
C LEU A 102 12.60 -14.41 -17.91
N ARG A 103 12.07 -15.32 -17.11
CA ARG A 103 12.61 -16.68 -17.03
C ARG A 103 12.54 -17.33 -18.40
N GLN A 104 13.69 -17.79 -18.88
CA GLN A 104 13.84 -18.46 -20.18
C GLN A 104 13.93 -19.97 -19.96
N PRO A 105 12.92 -20.73 -20.35
CA PRO A 105 13.05 -22.18 -20.32
C PRO A 105 14.00 -22.64 -21.40
N ARG A 106 14.88 -23.58 -21.10
CA ARG A 106 15.63 -24.30 -22.12
C ARG A 106 14.64 -25.11 -22.95
N GLY A 107 14.50 -24.75 -24.24
CA GLY A 107 13.68 -25.51 -25.19
C GLY A 107 12.35 -24.86 -25.58
N GLY A 108 12.13 -23.57 -25.26
CA GLY A 108 10.99 -22.78 -25.78
C GLY A 108 9.61 -23.06 -25.17
N LYS A 109 9.46 -24.13 -24.38
CA LYS A 109 8.22 -24.43 -23.64
C LYS A 109 8.47 -24.39 -22.15
N THR A 110 7.64 -23.68 -21.42
CA THR A 110 7.65 -23.68 -19.96
C THR A 110 6.25 -23.79 -19.41
N ARG A 111 6.15 -24.42 -18.24
CA ARG A 111 4.96 -24.39 -17.44
C ARG A 111 5.15 -23.32 -16.37
N LEU A 112 4.40 -22.25 -16.47
CA LEU A 112 4.38 -21.20 -15.46
C LEU A 112 3.26 -21.48 -14.47
N GLU A 113 3.60 -21.48 -13.20
CA GLU A 113 2.61 -21.38 -12.14
C GLU A 113 2.30 -19.91 -11.95
N VAL A 114 1.08 -19.52 -12.30
CA VAL A 114 0.60 -18.16 -12.17
C VAL A 114 -0.35 -18.14 -10.99
N GLU A 115 0.04 -17.50 -9.91
CA GLU A 115 -0.80 -17.31 -8.73
C GLU A 115 -1.96 -16.32 -8.97
N THR A 116 -2.41 -16.15 -10.22
CA THR A 116 -3.36 -15.13 -10.65
C THR A 116 -4.70 -15.20 -9.94
N PHE A 117 -5.14 -16.40 -9.68
CA PHE A 117 -6.32 -16.63 -8.88
C PHE A 117 -5.92 -17.18 -7.52
N ALA A 118 -4.81 -16.68 -6.94
CA ALA A 118 -4.25 -17.19 -5.70
C ALA A 118 -5.25 -17.23 -4.54
N ARG A 119 -6.31 -16.44 -4.65
CA ARG A 119 -7.46 -16.53 -3.75
C ARG A 119 -8.37 -17.71 -4.05
N PHE A 120 -8.28 -18.31 -5.25
CA PHE A 120 -9.17 -19.34 -5.72
C PHE A 120 -8.44 -20.64 -6.03
N PHE A 121 -7.36 -20.61 -6.80
CA PHE A 121 -6.50 -21.76 -7.08
C PHE A 121 -5.25 -21.33 -7.86
N PRO A 122 -4.10 -22.00 -7.70
CA PRO A 122 -2.93 -21.76 -8.54
C PRO A 122 -3.26 -22.14 -9.97
N LEU A 123 -3.03 -21.21 -10.90
CA LEU A 123 -3.23 -21.43 -12.33
C LEU A 123 -1.92 -21.89 -12.94
N GLN A 124 -1.91 -23.10 -13.48
CA GLN A 124 -0.79 -23.59 -14.28
C GLN A 124 -1.05 -23.30 -15.77
N VAL A 125 -0.14 -22.56 -16.39
CA VAL A 125 -0.24 -22.12 -17.77
C VAL A 125 0.91 -22.71 -18.57
N ASP A 126 0.58 -23.41 -19.65
CA ASP A 126 1.58 -23.90 -20.60
C ASP A 126 1.91 -22.77 -21.58
N VAL A 127 3.08 -22.16 -21.39
CA VAL A 127 3.57 -21.03 -22.19
C VAL A 127 4.60 -21.51 -23.21
N VAL A 128 4.46 -21.05 -24.44
CA VAL A 128 5.45 -21.21 -25.51
C VAL A 128 6.04 -19.84 -25.84
N LEU A 129 7.35 -19.70 -25.65
CA LEU A 129 8.10 -18.52 -26.05
C LEU A 129 8.79 -18.80 -27.38
N GLY A 130 8.67 -17.85 -28.32
CA GLY A 130 9.43 -17.88 -29.56
C GLY A 130 10.92 -17.58 -29.33
N GLU A 131 11.70 -17.62 -30.41
CA GLU A 131 13.10 -17.20 -30.36
C GLU A 131 13.21 -15.69 -30.08
N LEU A 132 14.23 -15.31 -29.33
CA LEU A 132 14.53 -13.90 -29.09
C LEU A 132 15.20 -13.33 -30.34
N ALA A 133 14.55 -12.41 -31.01
CA ALA A 133 15.10 -11.74 -32.18
C ALA A 133 16.18 -10.71 -31.81
N ALA A 134 17.00 -10.32 -32.81
CA ALA A 134 18.08 -9.36 -32.59
C ALA A 134 17.58 -7.97 -32.13
N ASP A 135 16.34 -7.61 -32.43
CA ASP A 135 15.67 -6.38 -31.97
C ASP A 135 15.09 -6.50 -30.54
N GLY A 136 15.37 -7.60 -29.84
CA GLY A 136 14.86 -7.88 -28.51
C GLY A 136 13.41 -8.37 -28.48
N SER A 137 12.79 -8.58 -29.64
CA SER A 137 11.41 -9.05 -29.68
C SER A 137 11.29 -10.55 -29.50
N GLN A 138 10.23 -10.97 -28.80
CA GLN A 138 9.93 -12.37 -28.55
C GLN A 138 8.42 -12.61 -28.57
N SER A 139 7.98 -13.60 -29.34
CA SER A 139 6.56 -14.00 -29.35
C SER A 139 6.22 -14.84 -28.13
N ILE A 140 4.98 -14.72 -27.70
CA ILE A 140 4.40 -15.42 -26.54
C ILE A 140 3.10 -16.06 -27.00
N SER A 141 2.90 -17.33 -26.68
CA SER A 141 1.58 -17.95 -26.78
C SER A 141 1.34 -18.84 -25.57
N ALA A 142 0.10 -18.92 -25.14
CA ALA A 142 -0.26 -19.82 -24.06
C ALA A 142 -1.69 -20.38 -24.24
N THR A 143 -1.88 -21.58 -23.71
CA THR A 143 -3.19 -22.22 -23.62
C THR A 143 -3.49 -22.50 -22.14
N ILE A 144 -4.69 -22.19 -21.74
CA ILE A 144 -5.14 -22.31 -20.37
C ILE A 144 -6.33 -23.25 -20.35
N GLU A 145 -6.28 -24.26 -19.49
CA GLU A 145 -7.41 -25.12 -19.22
C GLU A 145 -7.40 -25.51 -17.74
N VAL A 146 -8.37 -25.01 -16.98
CA VAL A 146 -8.53 -25.30 -15.56
C VAL A 146 -9.94 -25.76 -15.27
N ASP A 147 -10.05 -26.90 -14.60
CA ASP A 147 -11.31 -27.41 -14.02
C ASP A 147 -11.16 -27.43 -12.49
N ALA A 148 -11.86 -26.57 -11.80
CA ALA A 148 -11.79 -26.44 -10.35
C ALA A 148 -12.21 -27.72 -9.62
N LYS A 149 -13.09 -28.54 -10.21
CA LYS A 149 -13.50 -29.83 -9.63
C LYS A 149 -12.39 -30.87 -9.71
N ALA A 150 -11.61 -30.87 -10.81
CA ALA A 150 -10.51 -31.82 -11.01
C ALA A 150 -9.29 -31.46 -10.14
N ALA A 151 -9.07 -30.19 -9.87
CA ALA A 151 -7.89 -29.70 -9.14
C ALA A 151 -7.93 -29.96 -7.62
N ARG A 152 -9.00 -30.51 -7.06
CA ARG A 152 -9.19 -30.75 -5.61
C ARG A 152 -8.87 -29.56 -4.72
N VAL A 153 -9.02 -28.36 -5.23
CA VAL A 153 -8.74 -27.16 -4.48
C VAL A 153 -9.92 -26.88 -3.57
N ALA A 154 -9.68 -26.86 -2.27
CA ALA A 154 -10.64 -26.38 -1.30
C ALA A 154 -10.77 -24.86 -1.48
N SER A 155 -11.52 -24.45 -2.49
CA SER A 155 -11.81 -23.06 -2.75
C SER A 155 -12.91 -22.62 -1.79
N THR A 156 -12.58 -21.63 -0.98
CA THR A 156 -13.55 -20.95 -0.11
C THR A 156 -14.48 -20.02 -0.93
N ASN A 157 -14.25 -19.90 -2.24
CA ASN A 157 -15.08 -19.09 -3.12
C ASN A 157 -15.59 -19.94 -4.31
N PRO A 158 -16.89 -20.29 -4.34
CA PRO A 158 -17.48 -21.21 -5.30
C PRO A 158 -17.68 -20.64 -6.71
N ASN A 159 -17.11 -19.47 -7.03
CA ASN A 159 -17.57 -18.65 -8.15
C ASN A 159 -17.01 -19.03 -9.53
N ILE A 160 -16.02 -19.91 -9.67
CA ILE A 160 -15.52 -20.35 -10.99
C ILE A 160 -15.44 -21.88 -11.03
N ALA A 161 -16.13 -22.51 -11.99
CA ALA A 161 -16.07 -23.94 -12.19
C ALA A 161 -15.02 -24.35 -13.23
N LYS A 162 -14.91 -23.61 -14.33
CA LYS A 162 -13.93 -23.86 -15.40
C LYS A 162 -13.44 -22.56 -16.00
N LEU A 163 -12.15 -22.54 -16.36
CA LEU A 163 -11.53 -21.47 -17.14
C LEU A 163 -10.80 -22.11 -18.32
N ARG A 164 -11.10 -21.66 -19.52
CA ARG A 164 -10.37 -22.03 -20.74
C ARG A 164 -10.01 -20.78 -21.49
N GLY A 165 -8.81 -20.78 -22.09
CA GLY A 165 -8.40 -19.63 -22.85
C GLY A 165 -7.17 -19.86 -23.71
N LYS A 166 -6.97 -18.94 -24.62
CA LYS A 166 -5.75 -18.83 -25.43
C LYS A 166 -5.30 -17.41 -25.39
N LEU A 167 -4.00 -17.22 -25.32
CA LEU A 167 -3.42 -15.90 -25.45
C LEU A 167 -2.28 -15.94 -26.45
N GLN A 168 -2.10 -14.81 -27.14
CA GLN A 168 -1.02 -14.56 -28.08
C GLN A 168 -0.51 -13.13 -27.89
N GLY A 169 0.79 -12.97 -27.89
CA GLY A 169 1.40 -11.65 -27.75
C GLY A 169 2.86 -11.62 -28.16
N ARG A 170 3.42 -10.46 -28.03
CA ARG A 170 4.83 -10.15 -28.25
C ARG A 170 5.31 -9.24 -27.15
N ARG A 171 6.51 -9.46 -26.68
CA ARG A 171 7.26 -8.51 -25.85
C ARG A 171 8.51 -8.04 -26.57
N VAL A 172 8.99 -6.85 -26.22
CA VAL A 172 10.30 -6.34 -26.64
C VAL A 172 11.13 -6.08 -25.40
N PHE A 173 12.30 -6.69 -25.31
CA PHE A 173 13.25 -6.50 -24.23
C PHE A 173 14.45 -5.70 -24.72
N ASP A 174 14.74 -4.57 -24.11
CA ASP A 174 15.94 -3.78 -24.37
C ASP A 174 17.08 -4.27 -23.47
N ALA A 175 18.02 -5.02 -24.06
CA ALA A 175 19.16 -5.57 -23.34
C ALA A 175 20.12 -4.49 -22.80
N GLY A 176 20.19 -3.33 -23.45
CA GLY A 176 21.00 -2.19 -23.00
C GLY A 176 20.44 -1.52 -21.76
N LYS A 177 19.12 -1.47 -21.65
CA LYS A 177 18.40 -0.92 -20.49
C LYS A 177 18.04 -1.99 -19.45
N GLY A 178 18.08 -3.28 -19.84
CA GLY A 178 17.67 -4.38 -18.97
C GLY A 178 16.19 -4.35 -18.59
N VAL A 179 15.30 -3.93 -19.48
CA VAL A 179 13.87 -3.79 -19.23
C VAL A 179 13.03 -4.23 -20.42
N VAL A 180 11.79 -4.67 -20.17
CA VAL A 180 10.77 -4.81 -21.21
C VAL A 180 10.31 -3.41 -21.62
N THR A 181 10.40 -3.08 -22.90
CA THR A 181 10.01 -1.76 -23.41
C THR A 181 8.58 -1.73 -23.96
N SER A 182 8.09 -2.87 -24.44
CA SER A 182 6.70 -2.98 -24.87
C SER A 182 6.15 -4.38 -24.75
N ILE A 183 4.84 -4.47 -24.57
CA ILE A 183 4.05 -5.70 -24.63
C ILE A 183 2.83 -5.39 -25.50
N GLU A 184 2.49 -6.28 -26.40
CA GLU A 184 1.30 -6.21 -27.21
C GLU A 184 0.71 -7.62 -27.37
N GLY A 185 -0.60 -7.76 -27.23
CA GLY A 185 -1.22 -9.04 -27.49
C GLY A 185 -2.71 -9.08 -27.21
N SER A 186 -3.25 -10.28 -27.37
CA SER A 186 -4.66 -10.55 -27.18
C SER A 186 -4.87 -11.88 -26.45
N ALA A 187 -5.98 -11.99 -25.77
CA ALA A 187 -6.42 -13.20 -25.11
C ALA A 187 -7.92 -13.40 -25.29
N GLU A 188 -8.33 -14.66 -25.36
CA GLU A 188 -9.74 -15.06 -25.35
C GLU A 188 -9.95 -16.08 -24.24
N PHE A 189 -10.91 -15.82 -23.37
CA PHE A 189 -11.26 -16.68 -22.25
C PHE A 189 -12.72 -17.06 -22.28
N THR A 190 -13.00 -18.27 -21.81
CA THR A 190 -14.34 -18.72 -21.44
C THR A 190 -14.31 -19.11 -19.98
N VAL A 191 -15.17 -18.50 -19.18
CA VAL A 191 -15.32 -18.77 -17.75
C VAL A 191 -16.70 -19.38 -17.52
N ASP A 192 -16.73 -20.56 -16.92
CA ASP A 192 -17.96 -21.20 -16.49
C ASP A 192 -18.11 -20.98 -14.97
N TYR A 193 -19.19 -20.34 -14.57
CA TYR A 193 -19.56 -20.14 -13.17
C TYR A 193 -20.58 -21.20 -12.75
N PRO A 194 -20.41 -21.87 -11.61
CA PRO A 194 -21.39 -22.84 -11.13
C PRO A 194 -22.69 -22.13 -10.69
N ALA A 195 -23.77 -22.89 -10.64
CA ALA A 195 -24.93 -22.42 -9.93
C ALA A 195 -24.61 -22.25 -8.44
N PHE A 196 -25.09 -21.18 -7.83
CA PHE A 196 -24.96 -20.97 -6.38
C PHE A 196 -26.25 -20.41 -5.80
N THR A 197 -26.43 -20.64 -4.50
CA THR A 197 -27.59 -20.15 -3.76
C THR A 197 -27.19 -18.96 -2.92
N GLU A 198 -27.89 -17.84 -3.10
CA GLU A 198 -27.73 -16.63 -2.30
C GLU A 198 -29.05 -16.36 -1.56
N GLY A 199 -29.07 -16.60 -0.26
CA GLY A 199 -30.31 -16.60 0.52
C GLY A 199 -31.28 -17.70 0.03
N THR A 200 -32.47 -17.32 -0.46
CA THR A 200 -33.49 -18.23 -1.04
C THR A 200 -33.40 -18.29 -2.56
N GLU A 201 -32.57 -17.52 -3.22
CA GLU A 201 -32.49 -17.44 -4.68
C GLU A 201 -31.38 -18.37 -5.22
N VAL A 202 -31.75 -19.23 -6.17
CA VAL A 202 -30.80 -20.09 -6.89
C VAL A 202 -30.37 -19.36 -8.16
N ARG A 203 -29.11 -18.93 -8.23
CA ARG A 203 -28.55 -18.35 -9.45
C ARG A 203 -28.08 -19.48 -10.37
N PRO A 204 -28.49 -19.49 -11.64
CA PRO A 204 -28.15 -20.56 -12.58
C PRO A 204 -26.68 -20.54 -12.97
N VAL A 205 -26.20 -21.61 -13.58
CA VAL A 205 -24.89 -21.67 -14.24
C VAL A 205 -24.80 -20.54 -15.26
N ARG A 206 -23.67 -19.83 -15.23
CA ARG A 206 -23.35 -18.74 -16.18
C ARG A 206 -22.09 -19.07 -16.96
N LYS A 207 -22.09 -18.65 -18.20
CA LYS A 207 -20.90 -18.69 -19.06
C LYS A 207 -20.54 -17.28 -19.49
N GLN A 208 -19.29 -16.92 -19.33
CA GLN A 208 -18.77 -15.63 -19.74
C GLN A 208 -17.66 -15.83 -20.77
N GLN A 209 -17.75 -15.11 -21.86
CA GLN A 209 -16.66 -14.99 -22.83
C GLN A 209 -15.99 -13.63 -22.65
N ILE A 210 -14.67 -13.63 -22.56
CA ILE A 210 -13.88 -12.43 -22.36
C ILE A 210 -12.84 -12.38 -23.47
N ARG A 211 -12.82 -11.29 -24.24
CA ARG A 211 -11.76 -10.98 -25.20
C ARG A 211 -10.99 -9.79 -24.74
N VAL A 212 -9.68 -9.91 -24.75
CA VAL A 212 -8.77 -8.89 -24.25
C VAL A 212 -7.78 -8.50 -25.34
N ARG A 213 -7.56 -7.19 -25.50
CA ARG A 213 -6.37 -6.64 -26.17
C ARG A 213 -5.62 -5.80 -25.16
N ASP A 214 -4.33 -6.04 -25.01
CA ASP A 214 -3.50 -5.41 -24.00
C ASP A 214 -2.22 -4.90 -24.65
N THR A 215 -1.93 -3.61 -24.46
CA THR A 215 -0.75 -2.96 -24.99
C THR A 215 -0.06 -2.18 -23.87
N TRP A 216 1.22 -2.43 -23.69
CA TRP A 216 2.08 -1.76 -22.71
C TRP A 216 3.23 -1.07 -23.43
N GLN A 217 3.51 0.16 -23.05
CA GLN A 217 4.65 0.92 -23.54
C GLN A 217 5.41 1.49 -22.36
N LEU A 218 6.72 1.23 -22.28
CA LEU A 218 7.57 1.81 -21.23
C LEU A 218 7.47 3.34 -21.29
N ASP A 219 7.14 3.93 -20.15
CA ASP A 219 7.06 5.38 -19.95
C ASP A 219 8.33 5.91 -19.27
N ALA A 220 8.73 5.29 -18.14
CA ALA A 220 9.91 5.67 -17.40
C ALA A 220 10.51 4.51 -16.60
N VAL A 221 11.81 4.59 -16.31
CA VAL A 221 12.47 3.79 -15.27
C VAL A 221 12.85 4.76 -14.17
N LEU A 222 12.40 4.50 -12.95
CA LEU A 222 12.52 5.40 -11.81
C LEU A 222 13.29 4.75 -10.65
N GLY A 223 14.06 5.57 -9.96
CA GLY A 223 14.64 5.24 -8.66
C GLY A 223 14.15 6.19 -7.56
N PRO A 224 14.34 5.85 -6.28
CA PRO A 224 13.88 6.67 -5.15
C PRO A 224 14.45 8.09 -5.14
N ASP A 225 15.67 8.27 -5.65
CA ASP A 225 16.38 9.56 -5.65
C ASP A 225 16.24 10.34 -6.97
N ASP A 226 15.47 9.84 -7.94
CA ASP A 226 15.35 10.45 -9.26
C ASP A 226 14.56 11.76 -9.22
N ALA A 227 15.01 12.75 -9.99
CA ALA A 227 14.29 14.00 -10.16
C ALA A 227 12.91 13.80 -10.81
N GLU A 228 12.83 12.88 -11.76
CA GLU A 228 11.58 12.50 -12.44
C GLU A 228 10.56 11.93 -11.44
N PHE A 229 10.99 11.03 -10.55
CA PHE A 229 10.13 10.50 -9.50
C PHE A 229 9.58 11.63 -8.62
N ARG A 230 10.45 12.53 -8.14
CA ARG A 230 10.02 13.68 -7.33
C ARG A 230 9.05 14.60 -8.06
N THR A 231 9.27 14.84 -9.33
CA THR A 231 8.38 15.67 -10.17
C THR A 231 7.00 15.02 -10.30
N ARG A 232 6.92 13.71 -10.54
CA ARG A 232 5.65 12.98 -10.63
C ARG A 232 4.90 12.96 -9.31
N VAL A 233 5.60 12.75 -8.20
CA VAL A 233 5.00 12.84 -6.85
C VAL A 233 4.48 14.25 -6.57
N ALA A 234 5.25 15.29 -6.89
CA ALA A 234 4.81 16.67 -6.70
C ALA A 234 3.55 17.00 -7.53
N LYS A 235 3.48 16.51 -8.78
CA LYS A 235 2.29 16.63 -9.61
C LYS A 235 1.09 15.90 -8.99
N ALA A 236 1.27 14.67 -8.53
CA ALA A 236 0.18 13.90 -7.91
C ALA A 236 -0.36 14.57 -6.63
N ILE A 237 0.51 15.16 -5.83
CA ILE A 237 0.14 15.98 -4.68
C ILE A 237 -0.67 17.20 -5.13
N HIS A 238 -0.19 17.95 -6.11
CA HIS A 238 -0.88 19.14 -6.64
C HIS A 238 -2.30 18.78 -7.13
N ASP A 239 -2.41 17.73 -7.94
CA ASP A 239 -3.68 17.30 -8.52
C ASP A 239 -4.66 16.84 -7.42
N SER A 240 -4.18 16.12 -6.40
CA SER A 240 -5.03 15.67 -5.28
C SER A 240 -5.46 16.81 -4.36
N VAL A 241 -4.63 17.83 -4.15
CA VAL A 241 -5.01 19.06 -3.44
C VAL A 241 -6.14 19.75 -4.20
N ALA A 242 -6.01 19.94 -5.52
CA ALA A 242 -7.04 20.56 -6.34
C ALA A 242 -8.38 19.77 -6.31
N ALA A 243 -8.29 18.42 -6.36
CA ALA A 243 -9.46 17.55 -6.26
C ALA A 243 -10.17 17.71 -4.91
N LEU A 244 -9.41 17.70 -3.80
CA LEU A 244 -9.96 17.89 -2.45
C LEU A 244 -10.56 19.28 -2.24
N GLN A 245 -9.92 20.34 -2.74
CA GLN A 245 -10.45 21.71 -2.66
C GLN A 245 -11.77 21.85 -3.42
N LYS A 246 -11.86 21.26 -4.61
CA LYS A 246 -13.09 21.23 -5.41
C LYS A 246 -14.22 20.51 -4.67
N GLU A 247 -13.97 19.34 -4.13
CA GLU A 247 -14.96 18.57 -3.40
C GLU A 247 -15.38 19.27 -2.10
N LEU A 248 -14.41 19.82 -1.36
CA LEU A 248 -14.67 20.60 -0.13
C LEU A 248 -15.54 21.83 -0.44
N THR A 249 -15.26 22.56 -1.54
CA THR A 249 -16.08 23.69 -1.98
C THR A 249 -17.53 23.24 -2.22
N THR A 250 -17.71 22.19 -3.01
CA THR A 250 -19.04 21.64 -3.34
C THR A 250 -19.83 21.28 -2.08
N ARG A 251 -19.18 20.64 -1.12
CA ARG A 251 -19.83 20.21 0.14
C ARG A 251 -20.14 21.38 1.08
N LEU A 252 -19.27 22.38 1.15
CA LEU A 252 -19.46 23.55 2.01
C LEU A 252 -20.42 24.58 1.41
N ASP A 253 -20.62 24.64 0.09
CA ASP A 253 -21.61 25.53 -0.57
C ASP A 253 -23.01 24.92 -0.53
N GLY A 254 -23.13 23.59 -0.49
CA GLY A 254 -24.31 22.92 0.05
C GLY A 254 -24.44 23.21 1.55
N LYS A 255 -25.57 23.00 2.16
CA LYS A 255 -25.61 22.91 3.62
C LYS A 255 -24.83 21.65 3.98
N PHE A 256 -23.63 21.83 4.57
CA PHE A 256 -22.87 20.69 5.10
C PHE A 256 -23.76 20.06 6.18
N ASP A 257 -24.38 18.96 5.81
CA ASP A 257 -25.23 18.18 6.67
C ASP A 257 -24.31 17.31 7.55
N ASP A 258 -24.45 17.42 8.87
CA ASP A 258 -23.71 16.62 9.85
C ASP A 258 -24.14 15.14 9.87
N GLY A 259 -25.06 14.77 8.98
CA GLY A 259 -25.56 13.40 8.84
C GLY A 259 -26.62 13.02 9.87
N GLY A 260 -27.21 14.01 10.54
CA GLY A 260 -28.17 13.79 11.63
C GLY A 260 -29.24 12.75 11.33
N GLY A 261 -29.05 11.54 11.83
CA GLY A 261 -29.99 10.43 11.76
C GLY A 261 -29.89 9.48 10.57
N ASP A 262 -29.00 9.71 9.59
CA ASP A 262 -28.74 8.76 8.52
C ASP A 262 -27.55 7.85 8.89
N PRO A 263 -27.75 6.53 9.08
CA PRO A 263 -26.68 5.60 9.45
C PRO A 263 -25.57 5.48 8.38
N HIS A 264 -25.82 5.92 7.14
CA HIS A 264 -24.81 5.96 6.08
C HIS A 264 -23.93 7.22 6.11
N HIS A 265 -24.23 8.18 6.99
CA HIS A 265 -23.55 9.47 7.09
C HIS A 265 -22.94 9.76 8.47
N GLU A 266 -22.84 8.74 9.32
CA GLU A 266 -22.36 8.85 10.71
C GLU A 266 -20.94 9.45 10.84
N HIS A 267 -20.09 9.32 9.81
CA HIS A 267 -18.68 9.71 9.87
C HIS A 267 -18.35 11.06 9.22
N ARG A 268 -19.33 11.83 8.75
CA ARG A 268 -19.11 13.10 8.05
C ARG A 268 -18.22 14.11 8.77
N PRO A 269 -18.34 14.32 10.10
CA PRO A 269 -17.43 15.21 10.81
C PRO A 269 -15.97 14.74 10.76
N GLY A 270 -15.73 13.43 10.87
CA GLY A 270 -14.41 12.82 10.75
C GLY A 270 -13.84 12.92 9.35
N GLU A 271 -14.68 12.75 8.32
CA GLU A 271 -14.28 12.91 6.92
C GLU A 271 -13.85 14.36 6.62
N LEU A 272 -14.64 15.34 7.04
CA LEU A 272 -14.28 16.76 6.93
C LEU A 272 -12.95 17.05 7.63
N ALA A 273 -12.80 16.57 8.86
CA ALA A 273 -11.58 16.75 9.64
C ALA A 273 -10.37 16.11 8.96
N LEU A 274 -10.51 14.91 8.38
CA LEU A 274 -9.45 14.23 7.65
C LEU A 274 -9.00 15.02 6.40
N VAL A 275 -9.95 15.56 5.64
CA VAL A 275 -9.66 16.38 4.46
C VAL A 275 -8.95 17.68 4.86
N LEU A 276 -9.44 18.36 5.91
CA LEU A 276 -8.78 19.57 6.42
C LEU A 276 -7.36 19.27 6.93
N LEU A 277 -7.17 18.13 7.62
CA LEU A 277 -5.85 17.66 8.04
C LEU A 277 -4.94 17.44 6.82
N ALA A 278 -5.44 16.77 5.78
CA ALA A 278 -4.67 16.47 4.57
C ALA A 278 -4.26 17.75 3.83
N LEU A 279 -5.17 18.69 3.61
CA LEU A 279 -4.89 19.98 2.97
C LEU A 279 -3.90 20.80 3.79
N LYS A 280 -4.08 20.89 5.11
CA LYS A 280 -3.15 21.61 5.99
C LYS A 280 -1.75 20.98 5.96
N ARG A 281 -1.65 19.65 6.04
CA ARG A 281 -0.38 18.93 5.97
C ARG A 281 0.25 18.97 4.57
N ALA A 282 -0.54 19.15 3.52
CA ALA A 282 -0.03 19.43 2.16
C ALA A 282 0.68 20.79 2.05
N GLY A 283 0.42 21.69 2.97
CA GLY A 283 1.04 23.02 3.02
C GLY A 283 0.09 24.14 2.63
N GLU A 284 -1.20 23.84 2.50
CA GLU A 284 -2.21 24.86 2.16
C GLU A 284 -2.29 25.94 3.23
N ASP A 285 -2.43 27.17 2.80
CA ASP A 285 -2.49 28.33 3.69
C ASP A 285 -3.81 28.36 4.47
N THR A 286 -3.71 28.36 5.78
CA THR A 286 -4.89 28.47 6.67
C THR A 286 -5.63 29.78 6.57
N ARG A 287 -5.07 30.80 5.92
CA ARG A 287 -5.74 32.06 5.58
C ARG A 287 -6.61 31.95 4.33
N ASP A 288 -6.48 30.86 3.57
CA ASP A 288 -7.35 30.58 2.45
C ASP A 288 -8.83 30.56 2.90
N PRO A 289 -9.75 31.29 2.25
CA PRO A 289 -11.15 31.37 2.65
C PRO A 289 -11.86 30.03 2.70
N LEU A 290 -11.50 29.07 1.83
CA LEU A 290 -12.07 27.71 1.82
C LEU A 290 -11.68 26.95 3.08
N LEU A 291 -10.39 26.97 3.44
CA LEU A 291 -9.91 26.32 4.65
C LEU A 291 -10.50 26.98 5.90
N GLN A 292 -10.56 28.31 5.92
CA GLN A 292 -11.21 29.03 7.03
C GLN A 292 -12.67 28.61 7.20
N LYS A 293 -13.45 28.54 6.09
CA LYS A 293 -14.84 28.06 6.10
C LYS A 293 -14.94 26.62 6.58
N GLY A 294 -14.03 25.73 6.12
CA GLY A 294 -13.96 24.33 6.54
C GLY A 294 -13.71 24.19 8.04
N TYR A 295 -12.69 24.85 8.59
CA TYR A 295 -12.39 24.82 10.02
C TYR A 295 -13.47 25.49 10.86
N ALA A 296 -14.08 26.59 10.39
CA ALA A 296 -15.21 27.21 11.06
C ALA A 296 -16.44 26.26 11.09
N THR A 297 -16.64 25.47 10.06
CA THR A 297 -17.67 24.43 10.02
C THR A 297 -17.34 23.33 11.03
N LEU A 298 -16.12 22.79 11.02
CA LEU A 298 -15.67 21.74 11.93
C LEU A 298 -15.87 22.12 13.41
N ARG A 299 -15.56 23.39 13.79
CA ARG A 299 -15.75 23.89 15.17
C ARG A 299 -17.20 23.86 15.63
N ARG A 300 -18.17 23.99 14.71
CA ARG A 300 -19.61 24.05 15.03
C ARG A 300 -20.28 22.68 15.05
N LEU A 301 -19.63 21.64 14.49
CA LEU A 301 -20.23 20.32 14.44
C LEU A 301 -20.30 19.68 15.83
N VAL A 302 -21.40 18.98 16.07
CA VAL A 302 -21.54 18.12 17.24
C VAL A 302 -20.89 16.78 16.94
N ILE A 303 -19.73 16.57 17.53
CA ILE A 303 -18.95 15.35 17.33
C ILE A 303 -19.09 14.47 18.57
N ALA A 304 -19.47 13.22 18.37
CA ALA A 304 -19.68 12.25 19.43
C ALA A 304 -18.78 10.99 19.30
N GLY A 305 -18.50 10.52 18.10
CA GLY A 305 -17.78 9.30 17.85
C GLY A 305 -16.28 9.41 18.13
N SER A 306 -15.66 8.31 18.57
CA SER A 306 -14.24 8.29 18.94
C SER A 306 -13.30 8.52 17.75
N TYR A 307 -13.64 7.92 16.59
CA TYR A 307 -12.91 8.14 15.35
C TYR A 307 -12.94 9.61 14.95
N GLU A 308 -14.15 10.19 14.88
CA GLU A 308 -14.39 11.57 14.48
C GLU A 308 -13.69 12.56 15.41
N LEU A 309 -13.83 12.36 16.74
CA LEU A 309 -13.15 13.17 17.75
C LEU A 309 -11.63 13.10 17.60
N GLY A 310 -11.08 11.88 17.41
CA GLY A 310 -9.65 11.68 17.23
C GLY A 310 -9.10 12.44 16.01
N VAL A 311 -9.77 12.34 14.86
CA VAL A 311 -9.35 13.03 13.63
C VAL A 311 -9.57 14.54 13.73
N ALA A 312 -10.69 14.99 14.35
CA ALA A 312 -10.95 16.41 14.54
C ALA A 312 -9.89 17.08 15.41
N ILE A 313 -9.47 16.43 16.50
CA ILE A 313 -8.39 16.92 17.36
C ILE A 313 -7.06 16.99 16.57
N LEU A 314 -6.74 15.98 15.74
CA LEU A 314 -5.58 16.01 14.86
C LEU A 314 -5.62 17.19 13.87
N ALA A 315 -6.78 17.43 13.25
CA ALA A 315 -6.95 18.53 12.30
C ALA A 315 -6.77 19.90 12.99
N MET A 316 -7.30 20.06 14.20
CA MET A 316 -7.12 21.28 14.97
C MET A 316 -5.67 21.50 15.43
N GLU A 317 -4.97 20.42 15.88
CA GLU A 317 -3.55 20.49 16.23
C GLU A 317 -2.71 20.92 15.05
N ALA A 318 -3.00 20.42 13.84
CA ALA A 318 -2.27 20.73 12.62
C ALA A 318 -2.26 22.24 12.30
N LEU A 319 -3.27 23.02 12.73
CA LEU A 319 -3.26 24.49 12.58
C LEU A 319 -2.08 25.15 13.30
N TYR A 320 -1.64 24.55 14.39
CA TYR A 320 -0.65 25.10 15.32
C TYR A 320 0.72 24.40 15.22
N THR A 321 0.86 23.44 14.29
CA THR A 321 2.14 22.79 14.03
C THR A 321 3.11 23.76 13.36
N PRO A 322 4.33 24.00 13.89
CA PRO A 322 5.34 24.81 13.24
C PRO A 322 5.72 24.25 11.87
N PRO A 323 5.83 25.07 10.82
CA PRO A 323 6.07 24.58 9.45
C PRO A 323 7.43 23.89 9.28
N THR A 324 8.42 24.20 10.11
CA THR A 324 9.77 23.62 10.04
C THR A 324 9.95 22.38 10.91
N GLU A 325 9.00 22.10 11.82
CA GLU A 325 9.15 21.07 12.85
C GLU A 325 9.42 19.68 12.28
N TRP A 326 8.74 19.33 11.18
CA TRP A 326 8.93 18.04 10.54
C TRP A 326 10.38 17.85 10.09
N GLU A 327 10.97 18.85 9.43
CA GLU A 327 12.34 18.79 8.94
C GLU A 327 13.36 18.84 10.10
N GLU A 328 13.09 19.60 11.14
CA GLU A 328 13.96 19.71 12.32
C GLU A 328 14.00 18.40 13.12
N MET A 329 12.85 17.73 13.28
CA MET A 329 12.79 16.44 13.93
C MET A 329 13.44 15.34 13.07
N ARG A 330 13.17 15.33 11.76
CA ARG A 330 13.73 14.35 10.83
C ARG A 330 15.25 14.43 10.74
N THR A 331 15.82 15.64 10.78
CA THR A 331 17.28 15.86 10.77
C THR A 331 17.92 15.70 12.14
N GLY A 332 17.14 15.46 13.19
CA GLY A 332 17.62 15.33 14.57
C GLY A 332 18.03 16.66 15.23
N ARG A 333 17.75 17.80 14.58
CA ARG A 333 17.95 19.12 15.19
C ARG A 333 17.01 19.35 16.37
N GLN A 334 15.82 18.76 16.29
CA GLN A 334 14.84 18.73 17.36
C GLN A 334 14.56 17.29 17.78
N LYS A 335 14.46 17.03 19.10
CA LYS A 335 14.27 15.67 19.64
C LYS A 335 12.85 15.34 20.09
N ALA A 336 12.03 16.36 20.28
CA ALA A 336 10.64 16.22 20.69
C ALA A 336 9.77 17.28 20.00
N PRO A 337 8.47 17.01 19.77
CA PRO A 337 7.56 18.01 19.21
C PRO A 337 7.49 19.27 20.08
N THR A 338 7.40 20.42 19.43
CA THR A 338 7.19 21.71 20.11
C THR A 338 5.79 21.77 20.72
N PRO A 339 5.59 22.22 21.95
CA PRO A 339 4.25 22.51 22.47
C PRO A 339 3.50 23.50 21.58
N ARG A 340 2.22 23.22 21.30
CA ARG A 340 1.34 24.10 20.52
C ARG A 340 0.76 25.21 21.38
N THR A 341 0.46 26.33 20.75
CA THR A 341 -0.19 27.47 21.40
C THR A 341 -1.52 27.80 20.72
N PRO A 342 -2.58 27.00 20.96
CA PRO A 342 -3.89 27.25 20.39
C PRO A 342 -4.49 28.57 20.91
N SER A 343 -5.41 29.14 20.14
CA SER A 343 -6.27 30.23 20.64
C SER A 343 -7.07 29.77 21.88
N ALA A 344 -7.55 30.69 22.69
CA ALA A 344 -8.37 30.36 23.86
C ALA A 344 -9.66 29.61 23.46
N GLU A 345 -10.26 29.97 22.33
CA GLU A 345 -11.44 29.30 21.77
C GLU A 345 -11.11 27.86 21.34
N ASP A 346 -10.04 27.66 20.54
CA ASP A 346 -9.66 26.33 20.07
C ASP A 346 -9.20 25.42 21.21
N LEU A 347 -8.52 25.97 22.22
CA LEU A 347 -8.16 25.23 23.41
C LEU A 347 -9.39 24.76 24.21
N ALA A 348 -10.44 25.58 24.29
CA ALA A 348 -11.69 25.19 24.93
C ALA A 348 -12.39 24.05 24.17
N ILE A 349 -12.43 24.12 22.83
CA ILE A 349 -12.97 23.07 21.98
C ILE A 349 -12.15 21.78 22.14
N LEU A 350 -10.82 21.86 22.08
CA LEU A 350 -9.93 20.71 22.26
C LEU A 350 -10.12 20.03 23.62
N ARG A 351 -10.30 20.79 24.70
CA ARG A 351 -10.61 20.25 26.03
C ARG A 351 -11.95 19.53 26.06
N GLU A 352 -12.98 20.10 25.44
CA GLU A 352 -14.31 19.49 25.38
C GLU A 352 -14.26 18.17 24.58
N TRP A 353 -13.67 18.20 23.38
CA TRP A 353 -13.56 17.00 22.55
C TRP A 353 -12.70 15.91 23.23
N THR A 354 -11.62 16.31 23.89
CA THR A 354 -10.77 15.39 24.67
C THR A 354 -11.56 14.75 25.82
N LYS A 355 -12.37 15.53 26.53
CA LYS A 355 -13.24 15.02 27.62
C LYS A 355 -14.24 13.99 27.09
N LYS A 356 -14.90 14.27 25.95
CA LYS A 356 -15.82 13.33 25.29
C LYS A 356 -15.07 12.06 24.87
N LEU A 357 -13.91 12.20 24.22
CA LEU A 357 -13.09 11.08 23.78
C LEU A 357 -12.65 10.20 24.95
N LEU A 358 -12.23 10.79 26.06
CA LEU A 358 -11.89 10.05 27.27
C LEU A 358 -13.08 9.33 27.90
N GLY A 359 -14.32 9.77 27.61
CA GLY A 359 -15.56 9.13 28.04
C GLY A 359 -16.03 7.98 27.14
N ASN A 360 -15.59 7.94 25.87
CA ASN A 360 -16.00 6.93 24.88
C ASN A 360 -15.22 5.60 24.99
N ILE A 361 -14.90 5.18 26.19
CA ILE A 361 -14.11 3.97 26.44
C ILE A 361 -15.01 2.75 26.55
N ASP A 362 -14.42 1.57 26.32
CA ASP A 362 -15.05 0.30 26.64
C ASP A 362 -15.24 0.17 28.14
N THR A 363 -16.48 0.04 28.58
CA THR A 363 -16.88 -0.05 29.99
C THR A 363 -16.90 -1.48 30.52
N THR A 364 -16.59 -2.49 29.68
CA THR A 364 -16.56 -3.89 30.11
C THR A 364 -15.24 -4.30 30.77
N VAL A 365 -14.25 -3.40 30.76
CA VAL A 365 -12.93 -3.62 31.34
C VAL A 365 -12.60 -2.52 32.34
N ASP A 366 -11.69 -2.83 33.29
CA ASP A 366 -11.13 -1.78 34.15
C ASP A 366 -10.27 -0.82 33.34
N ALA A 367 -10.77 0.38 33.11
CA ALA A 367 -10.12 1.41 32.31
C ALA A 367 -8.81 1.95 32.92
N ALA A 368 -8.53 1.69 34.19
CA ALA A 368 -7.24 1.98 34.82
C ALA A 368 -6.16 0.96 34.43
N TYR A 369 -6.57 -0.25 34.05
CA TYR A 369 -5.66 -1.32 33.63
C TYR A 369 -5.62 -1.54 32.12
N LEU A 370 -6.81 -1.56 31.45
CA LEU A 370 -6.94 -1.67 30.00
C LEU A 370 -7.78 -0.51 29.47
N ARG A 371 -7.27 0.24 28.49
CA ARG A 371 -8.00 1.32 27.86
C ARG A 371 -8.05 1.16 26.37
N ARG A 372 -9.27 1.15 25.85
CA ARG A 372 -9.59 0.95 24.44
C ARG A 372 -10.92 1.60 24.11
N TRP A 373 -11.16 1.86 22.84
CA TRP A 373 -12.31 2.63 22.35
C TRP A 373 -13.09 1.86 21.29
N HIS A 374 -14.34 2.29 21.14
CA HIS A 374 -15.24 1.94 20.05
C HIS A 374 -15.73 3.23 19.39
N TYR A 375 -16.58 3.16 18.35
CA TYR A 375 -17.12 4.33 17.66
C TYR A 375 -17.86 5.30 18.62
N GLY A 376 -18.63 4.80 19.53
CA GLY A 376 -19.31 5.60 20.57
C GLY A 376 -19.16 4.99 21.96
N PRO A 377 -19.76 5.62 23.00
CA PRO A 377 -19.80 5.03 24.33
C PRO A 377 -20.55 3.69 24.26
N SER A 378 -19.84 2.58 24.47
CA SER A 378 -20.39 1.24 24.27
C SER A 378 -19.66 0.20 25.11
N THR A 379 -20.18 -1.02 25.07
CA THR A 379 -19.55 -2.22 25.64
C THR A 379 -18.61 -2.93 24.68
N GLY A 380 -18.22 -2.28 23.58
CA GLY A 380 -17.34 -2.83 22.55
C GLY A 380 -16.02 -2.08 22.45
N TRP A 381 -15.17 -2.59 21.57
CA TRP A 381 -13.90 -1.99 21.22
C TRP A 381 -13.47 -2.43 19.83
N ASP A 382 -12.64 -1.62 19.19
CA ASP A 382 -11.85 -2.02 18.03
C ASP A 382 -10.52 -1.24 18.00
N ASN A 383 -9.54 -1.83 17.32
CA ASN A 383 -8.21 -1.24 17.25
C ASN A 383 -8.13 -0.04 16.29
N SER A 384 -9.07 0.10 15.36
CA SER A 384 -9.15 1.27 14.49
C SER A 384 -9.55 2.51 15.28
N CYS A 385 -10.66 2.45 16.02
CA CYS A 385 -11.07 3.56 16.90
C CYS A 385 -10.05 3.82 18.00
N THR A 386 -9.48 2.76 18.59
CA THR A 386 -8.46 2.88 19.65
C THR A 386 -7.22 3.63 19.16
N GLN A 387 -6.72 3.37 17.95
CA GLN A 387 -5.57 4.15 17.43
C GLN A 387 -5.91 5.61 17.19
N TYR A 388 -7.09 5.92 16.62
CA TYR A 388 -7.48 7.31 16.36
C TYR A 388 -7.72 8.08 17.65
N ALA A 389 -8.27 7.44 18.67
CA ALA A 389 -8.38 8.02 20.00
C ALA A 389 -7.01 8.40 20.56
N LEU A 390 -6.01 7.49 20.47
CA LEU A 390 -4.66 7.75 20.96
C LEU A 390 -3.92 8.83 20.15
N LEU A 391 -4.13 8.87 18.83
CA LEU A 391 -3.61 9.94 17.97
C LEU A 391 -4.19 11.30 18.40
N GLY A 392 -5.51 11.39 18.58
CA GLY A 392 -6.17 12.61 19.03
C GLY A 392 -5.73 13.03 20.43
N LEU A 393 -5.64 12.09 21.38
CA LEU A 393 -5.16 12.39 22.73
C LEU A 393 -3.71 12.88 22.75
N TYR A 394 -2.84 12.29 21.92
CA TYR A 394 -1.46 12.75 21.79
C TYR A 394 -1.41 14.17 21.20
N ALA A 395 -2.16 14.45 20.15
CA ALA A 395 -2.29 15.78 19.57
C ALA A 395 -2.84 16.81 20.59
N ALA A 396 -3.89 16.45 21.35
CA ALA A 396 -4.40 17.29 22.43
C ALA A 396 -3.33 17.60 23.48
N SER A 397 -2.51 16.62 23.85
CA SER A 397 -1.43 16.82 24.82
C SER A 397 -0.39 17.83 24.34
N LEU A 398 -0.08 17.82 23.04
CA LEU A 398 0.81 18.83 22.43
C LEU A 398 0.18 20.23 22.46
N CYS A 399 -1.14 20.32 22.43
CA CYS A 399 -1.91 21.57 22.57
C CYS A 399 -2.12 22.01 24.02
N GLY A 400 -1.45 21.39 24.99
CA GLY A 400 -1.52 21.76 26.40
C GLY A 400 -2.76 21.24 27.13
N VAL A 401 -3.48 20.25 26.57
CA VAL A 401 -4.52 19.51 27.27
C VAL A 401 -3.87 18.41 28.11
N GLU A 402 -4.10 18.44 29.41
CA GLU A 402 -3.50 17.45 30.32
C GLU A 402 -4.13 16.08 30.14
N ILE A 403 -3.30 15.07 29.85
CA ILE A 403 -3.69 13.66 29.74
C ILE A 403 -2.97 12.87 30.81
N SER A 404 -3.72 12.17 31.67
CA SER A 404 -3.18 11.38 32.76
C SER A 404 -2.21 10.28 32.26
N PRO A 405 -1.05 10.08 32.92
CA PRO A 405 -0.16 8.96 32.60
C PRO A 405 -0.83 7.59 32.65
N THR A 406 -1.90 7.44 33.44
CA THR A 406 -2.68 6.20 33.51
C THR A 406 -3.34 5.86 32.18
N VAL A 407 -3.78 6.85 31.41
CA VAL A 407 -4.37 6.64 30.07
C VAL A 407 -3.37 5.95 29.16
N TRP A 408 -2.16 6.47 29.10
CA TRP A 408 -1.08 5.92 28.26
C TRP A 408 -0.67 4.51 28.70
N THR A 409 -0.49 4.31 30.01
CA THR A 409 -0.14 3.00 30.61
C THR A 409 -1.20 1.95 30.32
N ALA A 410 -2.48 2.26 30.56
CA ALA A 410 -3.58 1.34 30.31
C ALA A 410 -3.77 1.03 28.81
N SER A 411 -3.49 1.99 27.94
CA SER A 411 -3.51 1.77 26.50
C SER A 411 -2.35 0.88 26.03
N ILE A 412 -1.14 1.06 26.57
CA ILE A 412 -0.02 0.14 26.30
C ILE A 412 -0.41 -1.29 26.71
N ASN A 413 -0.98 -1.49 27.91
CA ASN A 413 -1.43 -2.80 28.35
C ASN A 413 -2.43 -3.43 27.37
N HIS A 414 -3.38 -2.64 26.84
CA HIS A 414 -4.31 -3.14 25.82
C HIS A 414 -3.57 -3.63 24.57
N TRP A 415 -2.70 -2.79 23.98
CA TRP A 415 -1.99 -3.14 22.76
C TRP A 415 -1.04 -4.34 22.95
N LEU A 416 -0.40 -4.48 24.11
CA LEU A 416 0.41 -5.65 24.43
C LEU A 416 -0.44 -6.92 24.58
N LYS A 417 -1.64 -6.80 25.16
CA LYS A 417 -2.53 -7.94 25.39
C LYS A 417 -3.16 -8.49 24.11
N CYS A 418 -3.46 -7.64 23.13
CA CYS A 418 -4.14 -8.04 21.88
C CYS A 418 -3.18 -8.36 20.71
N THR A 419 -1.89 -8.56 20.97
CA THR A 419 -0.92 -8.99 19.97
C THR A 419 -1.26 -10.37 19.39
N LYS A 420 -1.02 -10.53 18.09
CA LYS A 420 -1.10 -11.81 17.37
C LYS A 420 0.32 -12.26 17.02
N PRO A 421 0.82 -13.34 17.63
CA PRO A 421 2.21 -13.78 17.45
C PRO A 421 2.42 -14.38 16.07
N GLY A 422 3.58 -14.11 15.49
CA GLY A 422 4.09 -14.67 14.24
C GLY A 422 5.44 -15.36 14.42
N ALA A 423 6.21 -15.50 13.35
CA ALA A 423 7.53 -16.12 13.39
C ALA A 423 8.58 -15.22 14.07
N SER A 424 9.50 -15.83 14.81
CA SER A 424 10.61 -15.10 15.45
C SER A 424 11.67 -14.69 14.43
N GLY A 425 12.26 -13.52 14.60
CA GLY A 425 13.33 -13.02 13.76
C GLY A 425 13.96 -11.74 14.32
N ALA A 426 14.89 -11.17 13.58
CA ALA A 426 15.44 -9.85 13.84
C ALA A 426 15.00 -8.91 12.71
N PRO A 427 14.20 -7.86 13.00
CA PRO A 427 13.77 -6.94 11.97
C PRO A 427 14.97 -6.22 11.36
N ARG A 428 15.02 -6.12 10.02
CA ARG A 428 16.05 -5.41 9.29
C ARG A 428 15.55 -4.00 8.99
N LEU A 429 15.80 -3.07 9.88
CA LEU A 429 15.36 -1.69 9.75
C LEU A 429 16.51 -0.78 9.40
N THR A 430 16.33 0.06 8.38
CA THR A 430 17.24 1.18 8.11
C THR A 430 16.55 2.46 8.54
N TYR A 431 17.21 3.22 9.39
CA TYR A 431 16.68 4.50 9.86
C TYR A 431 17.06 5.65 8.93
N GLN A 432 16.26 6.72 8.91
CA GLN A 432 16.46 7.85 8.00
C GLN A 432 17.83 8.51 8.18
N HIS A 433 18.28 8.70 9.43
CA HIS A 433 19.59 9.30 9.72
C HIS A 433 20.78 8.40 9.30
N ASP A 434 20.62 7.08 9.32
CA ASP A 434 21.64 6.14 8.87
C ASP A 434 21.71 6.10 7.35
N LEU A 435 20.55 6.11 6.69
CA LEU A 435 20.46 6.17 5.24
C LEU A 435 21.10 7.45 4.69
N ALA A 436 20.85 8.59 5.34
CA ALA A 436 21.47 9.87 4.99
C ALA A 436 23.01 9.88 5.11
N LYS A 437 23.58 9.00 5.94
CA LYS A 437 25.03 8.79 6.08
C LYS A 437 25.57 7.69 5.15
N GLY A 438 24.75 7.15 4.28
CA GLY A 438 25.10 6.02 3.41
C GLY A 438 25.18 4.66 4.13
N ASN A 439 24.80 4.62 5.41
CA ASN A 439 24.82 3.39 6.20
C ASN A 439 23.49 2.65 6.03
N ARG A 440 23.54 1.42 5.55
CA ARG A 440 22.40 0.51 5.59
C ARG A 440 22.59 -0.47 6.74
N THR A 441 21.75 -0.36 7.75
CA THR A 441 21.79 -1.27 8.89
C THR A 441 21.35 -2.66 8.44
N ARG A 442 22.31 -3.60 8.40
CA ARG A 442 21.99 -5.02 8.28
C ARG A 442 21.55 -5.52 9.64
N ALA A 443 20.64 -6.50 9.65
CA ALA A 443 20.10 -7.12 10.85
C ALA A 443 21.17 -7.30 11.95
N GLY A 444 21.03 -6.60 13.03
CA GLY A 444 21.94 -6.63 14.17
C GLY A 444 21.22 -6.42 15.50
N GLY A 445 19.89 -6.31 15.46
CA GLY A 445 19.07 -6.19 16.66
C GLY A 445 18.82 -7.53 17.35
N ALA A 446 18.42 -7.49 18.63
CA ALA A 446 17.97 -8.67 19.35
C ALA A 446 16.78 -9.33 18.60
N LYS A 447 16.77 -10.66 18.55
CA LYS A 447 15.63 -11.42 18.04
C LYS A 447 14.38 -11.04 18.82
N VAL A 448 13.29 -10.82 18.12
CA VAL A 448 11.96 -10.59 18.69
C VAL A 448 10.97 -11.54 18.05
N LEU A 449 9.84 -11.71 18.70
CA LEU A 449 8.68 -12.38 18.09
C LEU A 449 8.03 -11.37 17.15
N ALA A 450 7.75 -11.74 15.90
CA ALA A 450 6.89 -10.94 15.05
C ALA A 450 5.51 -10.88 15.70
N VAL A 451 4.95 -9.68 15.78
CA VAL A 451 3.61 -9.48 16.32
C VAL A 451 2.81 -8.59 15.37
N GLY A 452 1.61 -9.03 15.06
CA GLY A 452 0.64 -8.20 14.36
C GLY A 452 -0.55 -7.91 15.25
N TRP A 453 -1.48 -7.11 14.73
CA TRP A 453 -2.73 -6.81 15.40
C TRP A 453 -3.90 -7.01 14.45
N ALA A 454 -5.03 -7.42 15.00
CA ALA A 454 -6.30 -7.56 14.31
C ALA A 454 -7.22 -6.36 14.61
N TYR A 455 -8.32 -6.24 13.87
CA TYR A 455 -9.34 -5.22 14.12
C TYR A 455 -9.95 -5.38 15.53
N GLN A 456 -10.28 -6.62 15.89
CA GLN A 456 -10.71 -7.07 17.23
C GLN A 456 -10.04 -8.44 17.51
N ASP A 457 -10.89 -9.50 17.55
CA ASP A 457 -10.47 -10.88 17.71
C ASP A 457 -10.28 -11.52 16.35
N GLY A 458 -9.28 -11.72 15.77
CA GLY A 458 -9.06 -12.26 14.42
C GLY A 458 -7.58 -12.34 14.08
N GLU A 459 -7.31 -12.45 12.81
CA GLU A 459 -5.94 -12.48 12.30
C GLU A 459 -5.39 -11.06 12.12
N ALA A 460 -4.06 -10.95 12.21
CA ALA A 460 -3.38 -9.68 12.04
C ALA A 460 -3.51 -9.15 10.61
N THR A 461 -3.70 -7.83 10.49
CA THR A 461 -3.72 -7.12 9.21
C THR A 461 -2.64 -6.04 9.17
N GLY A 462 -2.23 -5.60 7.98
CA GLY A 462 -1.26 -4.53 7.81
C GLY A 462 -1.73 -3.23 8.47
N SER A 463 -2.98 -2.84 8.23
CA SER A 463 -3.56 -1.62 8.81
C SER A 463 -3.57 -1.63 10.32
N MET A 464 -3.95 -2.74 10.94
CA MET A 464 -3.98 -2.84 12.39
C MET A 464 -2.58 -3.04 12.98
N THR A 465 -1.66 -3.64 12.24
CA THR A 465 -0.26 -3.75 12.68
C THR A 465 0.42 -2.37 12.67
N THR A 466 0.19 -1.56 11.65
CA THR A 466 0.66 -0.16 11.64
C THR A 466 0.01 0.68 12.73
N ALA A 467 -1.27 0.40 13.04
CA ALA A 467 -1.99 1.02 14.16
C ALA A 467 -1.35 0.70 15.52
N GLY A 468 -1.03 -0.59 15.77
CA GLY A 468 -0.36 -1.02 17.01
C GLY A 468 1.02 -0.41 17.18
N ILE A 469 1.83 -0.39 16.11
CA ILE A 469 3.14 0.28 16.11
C ILE A 469 2.98 1.77 16.47
N SER A 470 2.09 2.48 15.79
CA SER A 470 1.87 3.91 15.99
C SER A 470 1.36 4.20 17.41
N ALA A 471 0.37 3.46 17.88
CA ALA A 471 -0.22 3.62 19.20
C ALA A 471 0.80 3.40 20.33
N LEU A 472 1.56 2.30 20.28
CA LEU A 472 2.60 2.01 21.26
C LEU A 472 3.70 3.08 21.24
N THR A 473 4.12 3.52 20.06
CA THR A 473 5.12 4.59 19.90
C THR A 473 4.64 5.90 20.53
N LEU A 474 3.40 6.31 20.28
CA LEU A 474 2.84 7.54 20.84
C LEU A 474 2.66 7.47 22.36
N CYS A 475 2.12 6.36 22.88
CA CYS A 475 1.94 6.18 24.32
C CYS A 475 3.29 6.19 25.06
N THR A 476 4.30 5.50 24.54
CA THR A 476 5.65 5.51 25.14
C THR A 476 6.31 6.87 25.03
N SER A 477 6.13 7.58 23.90
CA SER A 477 6.60 8.97 23.73
C SER A 477 5.96 9.91 24.76
N ALA A 478 4.64 9.84 24.94
CA ALA A 478 3.93 10.65 25.92
C ALA A 478 4.42 10.42 27.35
N LEU A 479 4.61 9.15 27.73
CA LEU A 479 5.16 8.80 29.06
C LEU A 479 6.61 9.29 29.25
N ARG A 480 7.44 9.25 28.21
CA ARG A 480 8.82 9.77 28.25
C ARG A 480 8.85 11.29 28.39
N ILE A 481 7.99 12.01 27.63
CA ILE A 481 7.84 13.47 27.75
C ILE A 481 7.39 13.86 29.16
N GLN A 482 6.44 13.14 29.72
CA GLN A 482 5.95 13.34 31.09
C GLN A 482 6.95 12.87 32.17
N LYS A 483 8.06 12.22 31.79
CA LYS A 483 9.01 11.57 32.72
C LYS A 483 8.32 10.56 33.65
N LYS A 484 7.33 9.82 33.12
CA LYS A 484 6.55 8.78 33.78
C LYS A 484 6.71 7.46 33.02
N GLY A 485 6.19 6.41 33.59
CA GLY A 485 6.20 5.10 32.98
C GLY A 485 7.18 4.13 33.65
N ASN A 486 6.74 2.90 33.78
CA ASN A 486 7.57 1.81 34.31
C ASN A 486 8.61 1.41 33.24
N PRO A 487 9.91 1.31 33.56
CA PRO A 487 10.95 0.93 32.59
C PRO A 487 10.67 -0.41 31.89
N LYS A 488 10.15 -1.41 32.62
CA LYS A 488 9.79 -2.71 32.05
C LYS A 488 8.66 -2.56 31.01
N LEU A 489 7.59 -1.84 31.35
CA LEU A 489 6.47 -1.61 30.44
C LEU A 489 6.91 -0.89 29.16
N LEU A 490 7.78 0.10 29.27
CA LEU A 490 8.34 0.81 28.13
C LEU A 490 9.21 -0.11 27.26
N ALA A 491 10.02 -0.98 27.89
CA ALA A 491 10.83 -1.96 27.16
C ALA A 491 9.99 -3.02 26.46
N ASP A 492 8.91 -3.51 27.09
CA ASP A 492 7.97 -4.46 26.51
C ASP A 492 7.25 -3.81 25.30
N ALA A 493 6.83 -2.55 25.41
CA ALA A 493 6.22 -1.82 24.32
C ALA A 493 7.19 -1.59 23.14
N ASP A 494 8.43 -1.20 23.42
CA ASP A 494 9.48 -1.04 22.39
C ASP A 494 9.79 -2.40 21.70
N ALA A 495 9.76 -3.50 22.44
CA ALA A 495 9.91 -4.85 21.87
C ALA A 495 8.73 -5.21 20.95
N ALA A 496 7.50 -4.89 21.35
CA ALA A 496 6.31 -5.09 20.51
C ALA A 496 6.33 -4.23 19.25
N VAL A 497 6.79 -2.98 19.33
CA VAL A 497 7.01 -2.11 18.14
C VAL A 497 7.98 -2.76 17.16
N ARG A 498 9.13 -3.28 17.65
CA ARG A 498 10.08 -4.01 16.79
C ARG A 498 9.47 -5.28 16.20
N GLY A 499 8.69 -6.02 17.00
CA GLY A 499 7.94 -7.18 16.53
C GLY A 499 6.91 -6.84 15.45
N GLY A 500 6.26 -5.68 15.56
CA GLY A 500 5.36 -5.14 14.55
C GLY A 500 6.05 -4.85 13.22
N PHE A 501 7.21 -4.22 13.28
CA PHE A 501 8.02 -4.01 12.07
C PHE A 501 8.53 -5.32 11.46
N LEU A 502 8.88 -6.33 12.27
CA LEU A 502 9.22 -7.65 11.75
C LEU A 502 8.02 -8.30 11.04
N TRP A 503 6.81 -8.16 11.60
CA TRP A 503 5.59 -8.64 10.94
C TRP A 503 5.35 -7.92 9.61
N LEU A 504 5.51 -6.59 9.57
CA LEU A 504 5.39 -5.81 8.33
C LEU A 504 6.44 -6.20 7.30
N GLU A 505 7.70 -6.45 7.69
CA GLU A 505 8.76 -6.92 6.79
C GLU A 505 8.39 -8.29 6.16
N GLN A 506 7.82 -9.20 6.95
CA GLN A 506 7.44 -10.54 6.50
C GLN A 506 6.18 -10.54 5.61
N ASN A 507 5.29 -9.56 5.76
CA ASN A 507 4.00 -9.49 5.09
C ASN A 507 3.86 -8.22 4.22
N PHE A 508 4.96 -7.60 3.82
CA PHE A 508 4.92 -6.31 3.15
C PHE A 508 4.19 -6.37 1.80
N SER A 509 3.27 -5.46 1.61
CA SER A 509 2.64 -5.15 0.32
C SER A 509 2.25 -3.67 0.28
N VAL A 510 2.34 -3.05 -0.88
CA VAL A 510 1.76 -1.72 -1.14
C VAL A 510 0.52 -1.79 -2.02
N ARG A 511 0.17 -2.98 -2.51
CA ARG A 511 -0.93 -3.20 -3.45
C ARG A 511 -2.25 -3.48 -2.77
N HIS A 512 -2.20 -4.03 -1.59
CA HIS A 512 -3.35 -4.34 -0.74
C HIS A 512 -2.98 -4.19 0.74
N ASN A 513 -3.99 -4.19 1.60
CA ASN A 513 -3.79 -4.27 3.04
C ASN A 513 -3.42 -5.73 3.40
N PRO A 514 -2.17 -6.04 3.82
CA PRO A 514 -1.78 -7.40 4.17
C PRO A 514 -2.64 -7.99 5.29
N GLY A 515 -2.94 -9.28 5.19
CA GLY A 515 -3.74 -9.97 6.22
C GLY A 515 -4.44 -11.20 5.68
N PRO A 516 -5.37 -11.77 6.46
CA PRO A 516 -6.15 -12.91 6.05
C PRO A 516 -6.92 -12.58 4.77
N ARG A 517 -6.95 -13.56 3.92
CA ARG A 517 -7.34 -13.51 2.52
C ARG A 517 -8.52 -12.60 2.22
N GLY A 518 -8.23 -11.51 1.55
CA GLY A 518 -9.14 -10.93 0.56
C GLY A 518 -10.42 -10.28 1.02
N GLU A 519 -10.66 -10.17 2.29
CA GLU A 519 -11.96 -9.67 2.75
C GLU A 519 -12.16 -8.18 2.48
N TRP A 520 -11.08 -7.38 2.33
CA TRP A 520 -11.23 -5.93 2.20
C TRP A 520 -10.18 -5.27 1.29
N PRO A 521 -10.27 -5.40 -0.04
CA PRO A 521 -9.40 -4.66 -0.96
C PRO A 521 -9.51 -3.14 -0.79
N ASN A 522 -10.60 -2.66 -0.19
CA ASN A 522 -10.94 -1.23 -0.10
C ASN A 522 -10.15 -0.46 0.97
N TRP A 523 -9.38 -1.13 1.85
CA TRP A 523 -8.64 -0.47 2.92
C TRP A 523 -7.15 -0.24 2.60
N GLN A 524 -6.75 -0.30 1.33
CA GLN A 524 -5.36 -0.10 0.91
C GLN A 524 -4.83 1.28 1.29
N LEU A 525 -5.54 2.35 0.96
CA LEU A 525 -5.09 3.72 1.22
C LEU A 525 -5.05 4.04 2.73
N TYR A 526 -5.99 3.52 3.49
CA TYR A 526 -5.96 3.54 4.94
C TYR A 526 -4.73 2.84 5.51
N TYR A 527 -4.39 1.65 4.97
CA TYR A 527 -3.18 0.92 5.34
C TYR A 527 -1.90 1.70 4.96
N LEU A 528 -1.83 2.25 3.73
CA LEU A 528 -0.67 3.04 3.30
C LEU A 528 -0.45 4.24 4.23
N TYR A 529 -1.50 4.98 4.56
CA TYR A 529 -1.38 6.06 5.54
C TYR A 529 -0.96 5.57 6.93
N GLY A 530 -1.43 4.39 7.35
CA GLY A 530 -0.95 3.75 8.57
C GLY A 530 0.53 3.38 8.50
N LEU A 531 1.00 2.87 7.35
CA LEU A 531 2.40 2.51 7.09
C LEU A 531 3.30 3.75 7.15
N GLU A 532 2.89 4.84 6.52
CA GLU A 532 3.57 6.13 6.60
C GLU A 532 3.75 6.56 8.06
N ARG A 533 2.66 6.57 8.84
CA ARG A 533 2.73 6.96 10.26
C ARG A 533 3.64 6.06 11.07
N ALA A 534 3.52 4.74 10.92
CA ALA A 534 4.37 3.80 11.65
C ALA A 534 5.85 4.02 11.35
N CYS A 535 6.20 4.23 10.08
CA CYS A 535 7.56 4.44 9.64
C CYS A 535 8.10 5.82 10.03
N GLU A 536 7.36 6.90 9.78
CA GLU A 536 7.81 8.27 10.09
C GLU A 536 7.91 8.50 11.60
N LEU A 537 6.93 8.08 12.42
CA LEU A 537 7.00 8.16 13.88
C LEU A 537 8.27 7.50 14.44
N ASN A 538 8.72 6.42 13.82
CA ASN A 538 9.91 5.67 14.22
C ASN A 538 11.15 5.97 13.37
N GLN A 539 11.08 6.91 12.43
CA GLN A 539 12.15 7.30 11.51
C GLN A 539 12.73 6.11 10.71
N VAL A 540 11.88 5.16 10.33
CA VAL A 540 12.25 4.00 9.52
C VAL A 540 12.19 4.38 8.04
N ALA A 541 13.33 4.30 7.34
CA ALA A 541 13.42 4.56 5.90
C ALA A 541 13.19 3.30 5.06
N LEU A 542 13.75 2.15 5.50
CA LEU A 542 13.60 0.89 4.78
C LEU A 542 13.12 -0.22 5.72
N LEU A 543 12.24 -1.06 5.21
CA LEU A 543 11.79 -2.31 5.83
C LEU A 543 12.48 -3.48 5.12
N GLY A 544 13.47 -4.09 5.75
CA GLY A 544 14.38 -5.01 5.03
C GLY A 544 15.14 -4.26 3.94
N ASP A 545 14.96 -4.72 2.70
CA ASP A 545 15.52 -4.07 1.51
C ASP A 545 14.50 -3.18 0.79
N ARG A 546 13.29 -3.01 1.35
CA ARG A 546 12.17 -2.33 0.69
C ARG A 546 12.12 -0.86 1.07
N ASP A 547 12.05 -0.01 0.07
CA ASP A 547 11.72 1.41 0.24
C ASP A 547 10.19 1.56 0.26
N TRP A 548 9.62 1.52 1.46
CA TRP A 548 8.16 1.57 1.65
C TRP A 548 7.54 2.82 1.04
N TYR A 549 8.27 3.95 1.06
CA TYR A 549 7.75 5.20 0.51
C TYR A 549 7.77 5.21 -1.00
N PHE A 550 8.90 4.84 -1.62
CA PHE A 550 9.00 4.77 -3.07
C PHE A 550 7.95 3.81 -3.64
N GLU A 551 7.87 2.59 -3.10
CA GLU A 551 6.94 1.58 -3.57
C GLU A 551 5.47 2.02 -3.41
N GLY A 552 5.11 2.60 -2.25
CA GLY A 552 3.78 3.13 -1.99
C GLY A 552 3.44 4.34 -2.86
N ALA A 553 4.41 5.26 -3.06
CA ALA A 553 4.22 6.42 -3.93
C ALA A 553 4.03 5.99 -5.40
N VAL A 554 4.85 5.06 -5.90
CA VAL A 554 4.66 4.49 -7.24
C VAL A 554 3.27 3.87 -7.38
N ARG A 555 2.81 3.13 -6.35
CA ARG A 555 1.45 2.58 -6.36
C ARG A 555 0.38 3.66 -6.46
N LEU A 556 0.54 4.76 -5.74
CA LEU A 556 -0.37 5.91 -5.81
C LEU A 556 -0.31 6.60 -7.16
N LEU A 557 0.89 6.80 -7.75
CA LEU A 557 1.05 7.39 -9.08
C LEU A 557 0.30 6.61 -10.17
N VAL A 558 0.32 5.26 -10.10
CA VAL A 558 -0.35 4.42 -11.10
C VAL A 558 -1.85 4.26 -10.86
N SER A 559 -2.35 4.56 -9.67
CA SER A 559 -3.76 4.43 -9.31
C SER A 559 -4.51 5.77 -9.23
N GLN A 560 -3.81 6.89 -9.37
CA GLN A 560 -4.45 8.20 -9.40
C GLN A 560 -5.30 8.36 -10.66
N ARG A 561 -6.51 8.83 -10.50
CA ARG A 561 -7.42 9.10 -11.60
C ARG A 561 -7.08 10.43 -12.29
N ALA A 562 -7.60 10.63 -13.50
CA ALA A 562 -7.37 11.84 -14.28
C ALA A 562 -7.83 13.13 -13.58
N ASP A 563 -8.82 13.04 -12.69
CA ASP A 563 -9.33 14.15 -11.89
C ASP A 563 -8.53 14.41 -10.60
N GLY A 564 -7.41 13.69 -10.40
CA GLY A 564 -6.49 13.86 -9.27
C GLY A 564 -6.86 13.08 -8.01
N ASN A 565 -7.96 12.33 -8.00
CA ASN A 565 -8.41 11.57 -6.83
C ASN A 565 -8.02 10.07 -6.88
N TRP A 566 -8.28 9.36 -5.76
CA TRP A 566 -8.12 7.90 -5.63
C TRP A 566 -9.43 7.19 -5.27
N GLY A 567 -10.56 7.75 -5.63
CA GLY A 567 -11.88 7.21 -5.35
C GLY A 567 -12.81 8.27 -4.81
N ASP A 568 -13.01 8.28 -3.51
CA ASP A 568 -13.71 9.35 -2.80
C ASP A 568 -12.73 10.35 -2.15
N TRP A 569 -13.27 11.35 -1.47
CA TRP A 569 -12.45 12.37 -0.82
C TRP A 569 -11.67 11.85 0.39
N VAL A 570 -12.18 10.83 1.10
CA VAL A 570 -11.51 10.18 2.22
C VAL A 570 -10.29 9.39 1.71
N ALA A 571 -10.49 8.61 0.67
CA ALA A 571 -9.41 7.88 -0.01
C ALA A 571 -8.33 8.84 -0.54
N THR A 572 -8.76 9.96 -1.12
CA THR A 572 -7.85 11.01 -1.64
C THR A 572 -7.07 11.68 -0.51
N ALA A 573 -7.70 11.94 0.63
CA ALA A 573 -7.01 12.49 1.80
C ALA A 573 -5.94 11.52 2.34
N PHE A 574 -6.23 10.22 2.42
CA PHE A 574 -5.23 9.22 2.83
C PHE A 574 -4.05 9.14 1.86
N GLY A 575 -4.31 9.14 0.55
CA GLY A 575 -3.26 9.14 -0.47
C GLY A 575 -2.37 10.39 -0.39
N LEU A 576 -2.97 11.56 -0.21
CA LEU A 576 -2.25 12.82 -0.06
C LEU A 576 -1.38 12.84 1.20
N LEU A 577 -1.93 12.39 2.35
CA LEU A 577 -1.18 12.29 3.61
C LEU A 577 0.03 11.35 3.47
N PHE A 578 -0.14 10.21 2.81
CA PHE A 578 0.98 9.30 2.51
C PHE A 578 2.07 9.99 1.67
N LEU A 579 1.70 10.60 0.54
CA LEU A 579 2.67 11.22 -0.38
C LEU A 579 3.45 12.37 0.29
N LYS A 580 2.83 13.07 1.21
CA LYS A 580 3.44 14.21 1.92
C LYS A 580 4.33 13.79 3.10
N LYS A 581 4.31 12.53 3.54
CA LYS A 581 5.03 12.07 4.75
C LYS A 581 4.74 12.98 5.94
N THR A 582 3.51 12.94 6.41
CA THR A 582 2.97 13.98 7.29
C THR A 582 3.13 13.70 8.78
N ALA A 583 3.43 12.46 9.16
CA ALA A 583 3.59 12.09 10.55
C ALA A 583 4.90 12.65 11.13
N LEU A 584 4.80 13.32 12.26
CA LEU A 584 5.97 13.85 12.97
C LEU A 584 6.67 12.73 13.73
N PRO A 585 8.02 12.65 13.69
CA PRO A 585 8.75 11.70 14.51
C PRO A 585 8.40 11.80 15.99
N ALA A 586 8.26 10.67 16.65
CA ALA A 586 7.98 10.61 18.09
C ALA A 586 9.28 10.52 18.92
N MET A 587 9.20 10.86 20.21
CA MET A 587 10.31 10.64 21.13
C MET A 587 10.42 9.13 21.41
N THR A 588 11.30 8.46 20.70
CA THR A 588 11.62 7.05 20.91
C THR A 588 12.74 6.87 21.95
N GLY A 589 12.91 5.66 22.46
CA GLY A 589 14.00 5.35 23.40
C GLY A 589 15.36 5.12 22.73
N ARG A 590 15.53 5.60 21.49
CA ARG A 590 16.72 5.40 20.65
C ARG A 590 17.57 6.64 20.59
#